data_da1bed0707379e061b78b9217b5dfc13
#
_entry.id   da1bed0707379e061b78b9217b5dfc13
#
_cell.length_a   1.000
_cell.length_b   1.000
_cell.length_c   1.000
_cell.angle_alpha   90.00
_cell.angle_beta   90.00
_cell.angle_gamma   90.00
#
_symmetry.space_group_name_H-M   'P 1'
#
loop_
_entity.id
_entity.type
_entity.pdbx_description
1 polymer ?
#
loop_
_entity_poly.entity_id
_entity_poly.type
_entity_poly.pdbx_seq_one_letter_code
_entity_poly.pdbx_strand_id
1 'polypeptide(L)'
;MAADRPAGWITSSGNRIIVSGSLELRNSRRFLAAIHDLASNQSLRELILDFRDCTSAFPGPMLMICARILRHRKEDGVSFHLLLPNDAARAKLFQNANWASLMDPENHQPAQFGISAHIPTMQFTDPIEQNDAATKITDGILRLLHGFSRTDFSAMHWVVNEIMDNVMRHSESPVGGLASLASLGRQNRIEYAIADAGIGIPRSMRESRSEIRSDADALQLAVREGETRDIRNGQGNGLHGSLEVSRVSNSYFHIHSGYARLDLWSDAGQPEAREEAIPCNGTLVVGGIDLSVPNVLRRALRFKDRPYEPVDAIELHYEAGDAEEIELSVRDEVLSVGSRQAAEPFRRKLENLLS
;
A
#
# COMPACT_ATOMS: atom_id res chain seq x y z
N MET A 1 5.05 29.25 1.33
CA MET A 1 6.31 29.02 2.04
C MET A 1 6.07 27.91 3.07
N ALA A 2 6.53 26.69 2.81
CA ALA A 2 6.53 25.64 3.82
C ALA A 2 7.58 26.05 4.86
N ALA A 3 7.16 26.24 6.12
CA ALA A 3 8.07 26.48 7.21
C ALA A 3 9.10 25.34 7.24
N ASP A 4 10.37 25.71 7.29
CA ASP A 4 11.51 24.80 7.37
C ASP A 4 11.37 23.96 8.65
N ARG A 5 10.77 22.78 8.52
CA ARG A 5 10.63 21.85 9.64
C ARG A 5 12.02 21.29 9.89
N PRO A 6 12.51 21.30 11.14
CA PRO A 6 13.81 20.71 11.43
C PRO A 6 13.85 19.28 10.92
N ALA A 7 14.88 18.94 10.17
CA ALA A 7 15.08 17.59 9.66
C ALA A 7 15.04 16.60 10.84
N GLY A 8 14.22 15.57 10.73
CA GLY A 8 14.14 14.55 11.79
C GLY A 8 15.43 13.77 11.89
N TRP A 9 15.83 13.45 13.12
CA TRP A 9 17.02 12.68 13.45
C TRP A 9 16.62 11.30 13.94
N ILE A 10 17.36 10.30 13.51
CA ILE A 10 17.22 8.93 14.01
C ILE A 10 18.57 8.54 14.60
N THR A 11 18.56 8.19 15.87
CA THR A 11 19.74 7.76 16.61
C THR A 11 19.42 6.47 17.38
N SER A 12 20.46 5.70 17.72
CA SER A 12 20.32 4.53 18.58
C SER A 12 21.26 4.65 19.80
N SER A 13 20.80 4.15 20.94
CA SER A 13 21.56 4.09 22.16
C SER A 13 21.14 2.86 22.98
N GLY A 14 22.06 1.92 23.16
CA GLY A 14 21.74 0.61 23.75
C GLY A 14 20.69 -0.10 22.87
N ASN A 15 19.60 -0.56 23.47
CA ASN A 15 18.49 -1.21 22.78
C ASN A 15 17.37 -0.22 22.30
N ARG A 16 17.65 1.08 22.31
CA ARG A 16 16.65 2.12 22.00
C ARG A 16 16.94 2.78 20.67
N ILE A 17 15.90 2.94 19.83
CA ILE A 17 15.89 3.73 18.61
C ILE A 17 15.06 4.99 18.89
N ILE A 18 15.68 6.16 18.73
CA ILE A 18 15.09 7.45 19.09
C ILE A 18 14.77 8.21 17.79
N VAL A 19 13.53 8.66 17.67
CA VAL A 19 13.05 9.52 16.58
C VAL A 19 12.77 10.90 17.11
N SER A 20 13.52 11.90 16.63
CA SER A 20 13.31 13.31 16.97
C SER A 20 12.98 14.10 15.71
N GLY A 21 11.96 14.97 15.76
CA GLY A 21 11.51 15.76 14.63
C GLY A 21 10.61 15.00 13.67
N SER A 22 10.65 15.31 12.37
CA SER A 22 9.77 14.73 11.34
C SER A 22 10.30 13.40 10.83
N LEU A 23 9.45 12.37 10.84
CA LEU A 23 9.73 11.08 10.21
C LEU A 23 9.14 11.08 8.79
N GLU A 24 10.03 11.15 7.81
CA GLU A 24 9.73 11.26 6.38
C GLU A 24 10.39 10.11 5.60
N LEU A 25 10.03 9.91 4.34
CA LEU A 25 10.61 8.88 3.47
C LEU A 25 12.15 8.96 3.41
N ARG A 26 12.70 10.18 3.37
CA ARG A 26 14.16 10.42 3.28
C ARG A 26 14.96 9.91 4.48
N ASN A 27 14.35 9.84 5.68
CA ASN A 27 15.04 9.39 6.90
C ASN A 27 14.55 8.03 7.42
N SER A 28 13.46 7.49 6.87
CA SER A 28 12.91 6.19 7.29
C SER A 28 13.89 5.03 7.09
N ARG A 29 14.71 5.06 6.02
CA ARG A 29 15.74 4.02 5.79
C ARG A 29 16.78 3.94 6.92
N ARG A 30 17.10 5.07 7.57
CA ARG A 30 17.98 5.07 8.77
C ARG A 30 17.33 4.34 9.93
N PHE A 31 16.01 4.47 10.09
CA PHE A 31 15.27 3.74 11.11
C PHE A 31 15.31 2.23 10.83
N LEU A 32 15.09 1.81 9.59
CA LEU A 32 15.19 0.41 9.18
C LEU A 32 16.60 -0.16 9.40
N ALA A 33 17.62 0.61 9.09
CA ALA A 33 19.02 0.23 9.34
C ALA A 33 19.30 0.07 10.84
N ALA A 34 18.78 0.96 11.69
CA ALA A 34 18.93 0.86 13.13
C ALA A 34 18.23 -0.39 13.70
N ILE A 35 17.01 -0.71 13.24
CA ILE A 35 16.35 -1.97 13.63
C ILE A 35 17.22 -3.16 13.23
N HIS A 36 17.68 -3.21 11.97
CA HIS A 36 18.49 -4.31 11.48
C HIS A 36 19.79 -4.47 12.24
N ASP A 37 20.48 -3.37 12.53
CA ASP A 37 21.72 -3.40 13.28
C ASP A 37 21.51 -3.95 14.69
N LEU A 38 20.52 -3.43 15.42
CA LEU A 38 20.27 -3.86 16.80
C LEU A 38 19.73 -5.30 16.87
N ALA A 39 18.77 -5.66 16.01
CA ALA A 39 18.13 -6.97 16.04
C ALA A 39 19.01 -8.09 15.45
N SER A 40 19.68 -7.83 14.31
CA SER A 40 20.42 -8.86 13.58
C SER A 40 21.92 -8.86 13.92
N ASN A 41 22.59 -7.70 13.85
CA ASN A 41 24.03 -7.64 14.07
C ASN A 41 24.39 -7.73 15.56
N GLN A 42 23.65 -7.03 16.44
CA GLN A 42 23.86 -7.06 17.88
C GLN A 42 23.02 -8.14 18.59
N SER A 43 22.14 -8.83 17.86
CA SER A 43 21.30 -9.93 18.37
C SER A 43 20.42 -9.55 19.56
N LEU A 44 20.00 -8.29 19.67
CA LEU A 44 19.10 -7.85 20.72
C LEU A 44 17.68 -8.38 20.48
N ARG A 45 17.02 -8.83 21.53
CA ARG A 45 15.66 -9.41 21.47
C ARG A 45 14.57 -8.49 22.04
N GLU A 46 14.96 -7.39 22.66
CA GLU A 46 14.05 -6.37 23.18
C GLU A 46 14.51 -4.99 22.70
N LEU A 47 13.68 -4.31 21.91
CA LEU A 47 13.98 -2.99 21.39
C LEU A 47 12.94 -1.97 21.85
N ILE A 48 13.39 -0.77 22.19
CA ILE A 48 12.55 0.36 22.55
C ILE A 48 12.48 1.32 21.37
N LEU A 49 11.28 1.59 20.91
CA LEU A 49 10.99 2.55 19.85
C LEU A 49 10.54 3.86 20.48
N ASP A 50 11.42 4.83 20.53
CA ASP A 50 11.19 6.10 21.24
C ASP A 50 10.76 7.20 20.27
N PHE A 51 9.46 7.44 20.20
CA PHE A 51 8.84 8.50 19.37
C PHE A 51 8.43 9.73 20.17
N ARG A 52 8.84 9.86 21.44
CA ARG A 52 8.39 10.96 22.30
C ARG A 52 8.64 12.33 21.72
N ASP A 53 9.75 12.50 21.02
CA ASP A 53 10.14 13.77 20.38
C ASP A 53 9.82 13.81 18.87
N CYS A 54 9.03 12.84 18.36
CA CYS A 54 8.57 12.83 17.00
C CYS A 54 7.51 13.94 16.79
N THR A 55 7.78 14.85 15.85
CA THR A 55 6.90 15.99 15.59
C THR A 55 5.92 15.77 14.45
N SER A 56 6.20 14.83 13.56
CA SER A 56 5.28 14.39 12.49
C SER A 56 5.69 13.02 11.97
N ALA A 57 4.70 12.23 11.56
CA ALA A 57 4.85 10.95 10.90
C ALA A 57 3.82 10.83 9.78
N PHE A 58 4.18 10.12 8.71
CA PHE A 58 3.36 9.96 7.50
C PHE A 58 3.13 8.47 7.21
N PRO A 59 2.04 8.09 6.51
CA PRO A 59 1.72 6.70 6.23
C PRO A 59 2.86 5.94 5.56
N GLY A 60 3.44 6.44 4.48
CA GLY A 60 4.50 5.75 3.75
C GLY A 60 5.66 5.29 4.64
N PRO A 61 6.40 6.20 5.34
CA PRO A 61 7.46 5.82 6.27
C PRO A 61 7.02 4.85 7.35
N MET A 62 5.83 5.08 7.91
CA MET A 62 5.32 4.25 9.01
C MET A 62 4.96 2.84 8.58
N LEU A 63 4.41 2.64 7.36
CA LEU A 63 4.13 1.31 6.85
C LEU A 63 5.41 0.50 6.66
N MET A 64 6.46 1.10 6.10
CA MET A 64 7.77 0.46 5.98
C MET A 64 8.31 -0.01 7.33
N ILE A 65 8.21 0.85 8.34
CA ILE A 65 8.67 0.57 9.70
C ILE A 65 7.84 -0.54 10.33
N CYS A 66 6.51 -0.46 10.26
CA CYS A 66 5.61 -1.50 10.78
C CYS A 66 5.86 -2.86 10.11
N ALA A 67 6.00 -2.90 8.77
CA ALA A 67 6.29 -4.14 8.06
C ALA A 67 7.62 -4.77 8.53
N ARG A 68 8.66 -3.96 8.72
CA ARG A 68 9.95 -4.42 9.23
C ARG A 68 9.86 -4.94 10.66
N ILE A 69 9.14 -4.26 11.54
CA ILE A 69 8.92 -4.67 12.94
C ILE A 69 8.18 -6.01 12.98
N LEU A 70 7.11 -6.14 12.20
CA LEU A 70 6.35 -7.39 12.11
C LEU A 70 7.24 -8.55 11.63
N ARG A 71 8.11 -8.32 10.66
CA ARG A 71 9.06 -9.33 10.19
C ARG A 71 10.02 -9.76 11.29
N HIS A 72 10.72 -8.82 11.95
CA HIS A 72 11.68 -9.15 13.04
C HIS A 72 10.98 -9.83 14.23
N ARG A 73 9.72 -9.45 14.51
CA ARG A 73 8.93 -10.14 15.53
C ARG A 73 8.67 -11.59 15.13
N LYS A 74 8.27 -11.82 13.89
CA LYS A 74 7.90 -13.16 13.39
C LYS A 74 9.10 -14.08 13.19
N GLU A 75 10.18 -13.58 12.57
CA GLU A 75 11.33 -14.40 12.17
C GLU A 75 12.41 -14.47 13.24
N ASP A 76 12.66 -13.35 13.95
CA ASP A 76 13.77 -13.25 14.88
C ASP A 76 13.34 -13.28 16.35
N GLY A 77 12.03 -13.29 16.64
CA GLY A 77 11.50 -13.28 18.00
C GLY A 77 11.82 -11.99 18.78
N VAL A 78 11.96 -10.85 18.08
CA VAL A 78 12.25 -9.56 18.71
C VAL A 78 10.98 -8.94 19.27
N SER A 79 10.99 -8.54 20.54
CA SER A 79 9.96 -7.73 21.18
C SER A 79 10.22 -6.25 20.98
N PHE A 80 9.17 -5.48 20.76
CA PHE A 80 9.26 -4.03 20.57
C PHE A 80 8.36 -3.31 21.57
N HIS A 81 8.90 -2.33 22.28
CA HIS A 81 8.17 -1.48 23.21
C HIS A 81 8.10 -0.05 22.66
N LEU A 82 6.90 0.44 22.45
CA LEU A 82 6.65 1.74 21.86
C LEU A 82 6.45 2.83 22.91
N LEU A 83 7.28 3.86 22.86
CA LEU A 83 7.05 5.11 23.57
C LEU A 83 6.42 6.11 22.59
N LEU A 84 5.13 6.39 22.80
CA LEU A 84 4.34 7.29 21.96
C LEU A 84 4.86 8.73 22.01
N PRO A 85 4.56 9.57 21.00
CA PRO A 85 4.82 11.01 21.05
C PRO A 85 4.26 11.67 22.30
N ASN A 86 5.02 12.60 22.89
CA ASN A 86 4.57 13.39 24.05
C ASN A 86 3.36 14.28 23.71
N ASP A 87 3.23 14.72 22.47
CA ASP A 87 2.06 15.45 22.00
C ASP A 87 0.85 14.52 21.86
N ALA A 88 -0.22 14.84 22.59
CA ALA A 88 -1.41 13.99 22.67
C ALA A 88 -2.11 13.77 21.31
N ALA A 89 -2.12 14.79 20.42
CA ALA A 89 -2.73 14.65 19.10
C ALA A 89 -1.93 13.70 18.21
N ARG A 90 -0.59 13.72 18.31
CA ARG A 90 0.28 12.79 17.59
C ARG A 90 0.22 11.38 18.17
N ALA A 91 0.19 11.23 19.49
CA ALA A 91 -0.04 9.93 20.12
C ALA A 91 -1.36 9.31 19.65
N LYS A 92 -2.44 10.09 19.60
CA LYS A 92 -3.72 9.66 19.06
C LYS A 92 -3.66 9.29 17.57
N LEU A 93 -2.84 10.00 16.77
CA LEU A 93 -2.60 9.63 15.37
C LEU A 93 -1.98 8.24 15.26
N PHE A 94 -0.95 7.92 16.05
CA PHE A 94 -0.33 6.60 16.05
C PHE A 94 -1.31 5.48 16.38
N GLN A 95 -2.22 5.72 17.33
CA GLN A 95 -3.28 4.78 17.71
C GLN A 95 -4.33 4.66 16.58
N ASN A 96 -4.86 5.77 16.10
CA ASN A 96 -5.92 5.78 15.08
C ASN A 96 -5.45 5.26 13.71
N ALA A 97 -4.17 5.44 13.37
CA ALA A 97 -3.59 4.89 12.15
C ALA A 97 -3.19 3.42 12.29
N ASN A 98 -3.44 2.79 13.44
CA ASN A 98 -3.10 1.42 13.78
C ASN A 98 -1.59 1.13 13.89
N TRP A 99 -0.74 2.17 13.85
CA TRP A 99 0.71 1.97 13.93
C TRP A 99 1.14 1.48 15.33
N ALA A 100 0.53 2.02 16.38
CA ALA A 100 0.85 1.65 17.75
C ALA A 100 0.61 0.15 17.99
N SER A 101 -0.54 -0.37 17.62
CA SER A 101 -0.88 -1.80 17.75
C SER A 101 0.02 -2.70 16.90
N LEU A 102 0.37 -2.29 15.67
CA LEU A 102 1.26 -3.06 14.80
C LEU A 102 2.69 -3.11 15.36
N MET A 103 3.17 -2.04 16.00
CA MET A 103 4.51 -1.99 16.57
C MET A 103 4.60 -2.66 17.95
N ASP A 104 3.59 -2.48 18.80
CA ASP A 104 3.57 -2.97 20.17
C ASP A 104 2.16 -3.43 20.57
N PRO A 105 1.71 -4.62 20.09
CA PRO A 105 0.36 -5.14 20.31
C PRO A 105 0.07 -5.53 21.76
N GLU A 106 1.08 -5.72 22.60
CA GLU A 106 0.89 -6.05 24.00
C GLU A 106 0.39 -4.84 24.79
N ASN A 107 0.79 -3.63 24.39
CA ASN A 107 0.47 -2.39 25.10
C ASN A 107 -0.56 -1.51 24.36
N HIS A 108 -0.90 -1.82 23.10
CA HIS A 108 -1.80 -1.00 22.29
C HIS A 108 -2.87 -1.84 21.55
N GLN A 109 -4.11 -1.42 21.67
CA GLN A 109 -5.23 -2.09 20.99
C GLN A 109 -5.28 -1.72 19.50
N PRO A 110 -5.77 -2.62 18.63
CA PRO A 110 -6.01 -2.34 17.22
C PRO A 110 -6.95 -1.14 17.03
N ALA A 111 -6.67 -0.33 16.01
CA ALA A 111 -7.54 0.77 15.64
C ALA A 111 -8.91 0.26 15.19
N GLN A 112 -9.98 0.97 15.57
CA GLN A 112 -11.32 0.66 15.08
C GLN A 112 -11.52 1.25 13.68
N PHE A 113 -12.01 0.42 12.78
CA PHE A 113 -12.38 0.85 11.43
C PHE A 113 -13.76 1.54 11.48
N GLY A 114 -13.79 2.84 11.20
CA GLY A 114 -15.00 3.64 11.09
C GLY A 114 -15.37 3.96 9.65
N ILE A 115 -16.54 4.58 9.45
CA ILE A 115 -16.92 5.18 8.16
C ILE A 115 -16.14 6.50 8.00
N SER A 116 -14.88 6.39 7.66
CA SER A 116 -13.96 7.52 7.51
C SER A 116 -13.28 7.47 6.13
N ALA A 117 -12.92 8.63 5.64
CA ALA A 117 -12.03 8.75 4.47
C ALA A 117 -10.57 8.42 4.81
N HIS A 118 -10.27 8.24 6.08
CA HIS A 118 -8.98 7.76 6.56
C HIS A 118 -9.11 6.27 6.90
N ILE A 119 -8.36 5.44 6.21
CA ILE A 119 -8.32 3.99 6.45
C ILE A 119 -7.05 3.69 7.24
N PRO A 120 -7.18 3.22 8.50
CA PRO A 120 -6.05 2.78 9.30
C PRO A 120 -5.21 1.72 8.57
N THR A 121 -3.97 1.56 8.98
CA THR A 121 -3.10 0.53 8.41
C THR A 121 -3.66 -0.87 8.67
N MET A 122 -3.94 -1.57 7.59
CA MET A 122 -4.41 -2.96 7.57
C MET A 122 -3.26 -3.87 7.16
N GLN A 123 -3.17 -5.04 7.78
CA GLN A 123 -2.33 -6.14 7.30
C GLN A 123 -3.19 -7.05 6.43
N PHE A 124 -2.59 -7.61 5.37
CA PHE A 124 -3.19 -8.65 4.55
C PHE A 124 -2.17 -9.75 4.30
N THR A 125 -2.56 -10.99 4.55
CA THR A 125 -1.72 -12.18 4.51
C THR A 125 -2.28 -13.26 3.59
N ASP A 126 -3.50 -13.09 3.13
CA ASP A 126 -4.19 -13.98 2.21
C ASP A 126 -5.03 -13.20 1.18
N PRO A 127 -5.55 -13.85 0.12
CA PRO A 127 -6.33 -13.18 -0.93
C PRO A 127 -7.64 -12.53 -0.43
N ILE A 128 -8.26 -13.04 0.64
CA ILE A 128 -9.51 -12.50 1.19
C ILE A 128 -9.21 -11.17 1.88
N GLU A 129 -8.20 -11.15 2.75
CA GLU A 129 -7.74 -9.93 3.42
C GLU A 129 -7.22 -8.89 2.41
N GLN A 130 -6.54 -9.33 1.35
CA GLN A 130 -6.08 -8.47 0.26
C GLN A 130 -7.25 -7.78 -0.44
N ASN A 131 -8.28 -8.52 -0.85
CA ASN A 131 -9.45 -7.97 -1.53
C ASN A 131 -10.25 -7.03 -0.61
N ASP A 132 -10.39 -7.36 0.67
CA ASP A 132 -11.03 -6.49 1.67
C ASP A 132 -10.27 -5.16 1.82
N ALA A 133 -8.93 -5.23 1.92
CA ALA A 133 -8.07 -4.05 2.01
C ALA A 133 -8.15 -3.19 0.74
N ALA A 134 -8.09 -3.81 -0.45
CA ALA A 134 -8.21 -3.11 -1.73
C ALA A 134 -9.57 -2.41 -1.86
N THR A 135 -10.65 -3.09 -1.48
CA THR A 135 -12.02 -2.54 -1.47
C THR A 135 -12.11 -1.33 -0.54
N LYS A 136 -11.65 -1.46 0.72
CA LYS A 136 -11.69 -0.37 1.70
C LYS A 136 -10.90 0.86 1.24
N ILE A 137 -9.70 0.65 0.68
CA ILE A 137 -8.89 1.75 0.14
C ILE A 137 -9.59 2.42 -1.04
N THR A 138 -10.10 1.63 -1.98
CA THR A 138 -10.82 2.16 -3.14
C THR A 138 -12.06 2.94 -2.72
N ASP A 139 -12.89 2.41 -1.83
CA ASP A 139 -14.04 3.10 -1.28
C ASP A 139 -13.65 4.42 -0.57
N GLY A 140 -12.56 4.40 0.19
CA GLY A 140 -12.03 5.59 0.86
C GLY A 140 -11.61 6.67 -0.13
N ILE A 141 -10.91 6.30 -1.21
CA ILE A 141 -10.53 7.20 -2.30
C ILE A 141 -11.79 7.80 -2.92
N LEU A 142 -12.76 6.97 -3.25
CA LEU A 142 -13.96 7.39 -3.94
C LEU A 142 -14.87 8.30 -3.12
N ARG A 143 -14.96 8.10 -1.82
CA ARG A 143 -15.74 8.99 -0.93
C ARG A 143 -15.23 10.43 -0.92
N LEU A 144 -13.98 10.64 -1.28
CA LEU A 144 -13.32 11.96 -1.26
C LEU A 144 -13.30 12.64 -2.63
N LEU A 145 -13.33 11.84 -3.68
CA LEU A 145 -13.37 12.38 -5.03
C LEU A 145 -14.83 12.68 -5.42
N HIS A 146 -15.13 13.80 -6.04
CA HIS A 146 -16.48 14.15 -6.52
C HIS A 146 -16.71 13.67 -7.95
N GLY A 147 -17.91 13.18 -8.25
CA GLY A 147 -18.35 12.89 -9.62
C GLY A 147 -17.90 11.53 -10.18
N PHE A 148 -17.97 10.46 -9.37
CA PHE A 148 -17.60 9.11 -9.79
C PHE A 148 -18.65 8.38 -10.59
N SER A 149 -18.12 7.53 -11.49
CA SER A 149 -18.83 6.43 -12.10
C SER A 149 -18.41 5.08 -11.49
N ARG A 150 -19.23 4.06 -11.71
CA ARG A 150 -18.89 2.67 -11.36
C ARG A 150 -17.61 2.19 -12.06
N THR A 151 -17.37 2.67 -13.29
CA THR A 151 -16.15 2.40 -14.05
C THR A 151 -14.91 2.93 -13.34
N ASP A 152 -15.00 4.10 -12.70
CA ASP A 152 -13.89 4.67 -11.94
C ASP A 152 -13.53 3.81 -10.70
N PHE A 153 -14.56 3.23 -10.03
CA PHE A 153 -14.33 2.28 -8.94
C PHE A 153 -13.54 1.07 -9.41
N SER A 154 -14.03 0.38 -10.43
CA SER A 154 -13.40 -0.83 -10.93
C SER A 154 -11.97 -0.58 -11.39
N ALA A 155 -11.71 0.55 -12.05
CA ALA A 155 -10.37 0.91 -12.50
C ALA A 155 -9.41 1.17 -11.34
N MET A 156 -9.84 1.91 -10.29
CA MET A 156 -8.99 2.18 -9.13
C MET A 156 -8.80 0.93 -8.27
N HIS A 157 -9.86 0.15 -8.07
CA HIS A 157 -9.79 -1.12 -7.36
C HIS A 157 -8.77 -2.05 -8.02
N TRP A 158 -8.83 -2.16 -9.35
CA TRP A 158 -7.88 -2.96 -10.10
C TRP A 158 -6.43 -2.48 -9.90
N VAL A 159 -6.16 -1.16 -9.99
CA VAL A 159 -4.81 -0.60 -9.75
C VAL A 159 -4.28 -0.94 -8.36
N VAL A 160 -5.12 -0.74 -7.33
CA VAL A 160 -4.74 -1.02 -5.94
C VAL A 160 -4.51 -2.51 -5.73
N ASN A 161 -5.41 -3.35 -6.27
CA ASN A 161 -5.32 -4.80 -6.15
C ASN A 161 -4.08 -5.36 -6.85
N GLU A 162 -3.72 -4.87 -8.03
CA GLU A 162 -2.49 -5.28 -8.74
C GLU A 162 -1.21 -4.99 -7.92
N ILE A 163 -1.15 -3.85 -7.22
CA ILE A 163 -0.01 -3.56 -6.33
C ILE A 163 0.03 -4.54 -5.16
N MET A 164 -1.12 -4.86 -4.57
CA MET A 164 -1.21 -5.82 -3.47
C MET A 164 -0.92 -7.25 -3.95
N ASP A 165 -1.33 -7.62 -5.16
CA ASP A 165 -1.00 -8.89 -5.81
C ASP A 165 0.50 -9.08 -5.97
N ASN A 166 1.22 -8.01 -6.33
CA ASN A 166 2.69 -8.05 -6.38
C ASN A 166 3.30 -8.40 -5.02
N VAL A 167 2.70 -7.95 -3.92
CA VAL A 167 3.11 -8.35 -2.57
C VAL A 167 2.86 -9.84 -2.37
N MET A 168 1.65 -10.33 -2.64
CA MET A 168 1.28 -11.73 -2.38
C MET A 168 2.05 -12.73 -3.23
N ARG A 169 2.28 -12.40 -4.50
CA ARG A 169 2.90 -13.33 -5.46
C ARG A 169 4.42 -13.24 -5.55
N HIS A 170 4.99 -12.06 -5.29
CA HIS A 170 6.38 -11.78 -5.67
C HIS A 170 7.26 -11.27 -4.53
N SER A 171 6.69 -10.85 -3.41
CA SER A 171 7.50 -10.25 -2.35
C SER A 171 8.23 -11.27 -1.49
N GLU A 172 7.73 -12.50 -1.36
CA GLU A 172 8.19 -13.47 -0.36
C GLU A 172 8.17 -12.89 1.07
N SER A 173 7.24 -11.98 1.32
CA SER A 173 7.11 -11.34 2.62
C SER A 173 6.56 -12.32 3.66
N PRO A 174 7.25 -12.59 4.76
CA PRO A 174 6.75 -13.52 5.78
C PRO A 174 5.53 -12.99 6.52
N VAL A 175 5.23 -11.69 6.37
CA VAL A 175 4.14 -11.01 7.07
C VAL A 175 3.05 -10.49 6.11
N GLY A 176 3.10 -10.91 4.83
CA GLY A 176 2.23 -10.39 3.80
C GLY A 176 2.52 -8.91 3.53
N GLY A 177 1.48 -8.10 3.36
CA GLY A 177 1.58 -6.67 3.13
C GLY A 177 0.81 -5.83 4.15
N LEU A 178 1.11 -4.55 4.13
CA LEU A 178 0.39 -3.50 4.85
C LEU A 178 -0.16 -2.49 3.86
N ALA A 179 -1.38 -1.99 4.11
CA ALA A 179 -2.00 -0.98 3.28
C ALA A 179 -2.73 0.07 4.13
N SER A 180 -2.75 1.32 3.69
CA SER A 180 -3.47 2.41 4.35
C SER A 180 -3.88 3.52 3.39
N LEU A 181 -4.86 4.33 3.80
CA LEU A 181 -5.28 5.55 3.12
C LEU A 181 -5.37 6.70 4.12
N ALA A 182 -4.75 7.82 3.81
CA ALA A 182 -4.81 9.04 4.61
C ALA A 182 -5.36 10.22 3.80
N SER A 183 -6.25 10.97 4.41
CA SER A 183 -6.69 12.27 3.90
C SER A 183 -5.76 13.37 4.43
N LEU A 184 -5.12 14.09 3.52
CA LEU A 184 -4.27 15.24 3.82
C LEU A 184 -5.08 16.54 3.64
N GLY A 185 -6.12 16.71 4.45
CA GLY A 185 -7.14 17.73 4.28
C GLY A 185 -6.61 19.17 4.08
N ARG A 186 -5.50 19.57 4.74
CA ARG A 186 -4.86 20.87 4.52
C ARG A 186 -4.26 21.05 3.12
N GLN A 187 -3.97 19.95 2.43
CA GLN A 187 -3.35 19.94 1.10
C GLN A 187 -4.38 19.59 0.01
N ASN A 188 -5.63 19.34 0.37
CA ASN A 188 -6.69 18.82 -0.51
C ASN A 188 -6.23 17.58 -1.29
N ARG A 189 -5.53 16.67 -0.60
CA ARG A 189 -4.94 15.45 -1.16
C ARG A 189 -5.28 14.23 -0.34
N ILE A 190 -5.24 13.09 -0.99
CA ILE A 190 -5.20 11.78 -0.33
C ILE A 190 -3.87 11.11 -0.65
N GLU A 191 -3.40 10.30 0.28
CA GLU A 191 -2.24 9.44 0.14
C GLU A 191 -2.64 8.01 0.44
N TYR A 192 -2.42 7.10 -0.49
CA TYR A 192 -2.47 5.67 -0.21
C TYR A 192 -1.06 5.11 -0.18
N ALA A 193 -0.84 4.14 0.68
CA ALA A 193 0.45 3.49 0.83
C ALA A 193 0.28 1.98 0.97
N ILE A 194 1.14 1.22 0.29
CA ILE A 194 1.21 -0.24 0.36
C ILE A 194 2.67 -0.62 0.60
N ALA A 195 2.92 -1.49 1.58
CA ALA A 195 4.29 -1.91 1.93
C ALA A 195 4.36 -3.39 2.26
N ASP A 196 5.52 -3.99 1.97
CA ASP A 196 5.90 -5.34 2.39
C ASP A 196 7.29 -5.36 3.03
N ALA A 197 7.66 -6.48 3.63
CA ALA A 197 8.99 -6.72 4.20
C ALA A 197 9.71 -7.90 3.51
N GLY A 198 9.49 -8.08 2.21
CA GLY A 198 10.00 -9.18 1.42
C GLY A 198 11.34 -8.91 0.73
N ILE A 199 11.52 -9.54 -0.44
CA ILE A 199 12.78 -9.49 -1.21
C ILE A 199 12.93 -8.19 -2.02
N GLY A 200 11.83 -7.49 -2.27
CA GLY A 200 11.79 -6.25 -3.03
C GLY A 200 11.80 -6.42 -4.56
N ILE A 201 11.35 -5.38 -5.25
CA ILE A 201 11.23 -5.35 -6.72
C ILE A 201 12.56 -5.70 -7.43
N PRO A 202 13.72 -5.08 -7.07
CA PRO A 202 14.95 -5.33 -7.82
C PRO A 202 15.39 -6.79 -7.81
N ARG A 203 15.31 -7.46 -6.66
CA ARG A 203 15.66 -8.88 -6.55
C ARG A 203 14.66 -9.75 -7.31
N SER A 204 13.37 -9.50 -7.11
CA SER A 204 12.30 -10.23 -7.79
C SER A 204 12.42 -10.14 -9.32
N MET A 205 12.73 -8.95 -9.86
CA MET A 205 12.87 -8.77 -11.31
C MET A 205 14.12 -9.43 -11.88
N ARG A 206 15.25 -9.43 -11.15
CA ARG A 206 16.50 -10.08 -11.62
C ARG A 206 16.36 -11.59 -11.74
N GLU A 207 15.43 -12.24 -11.06
CA GLU A 207 15.18 -13.68 -11.22
C GLU A 207 14.71 -14.04 -12.63
N SER A 208 14.01 -13.12 -13.32
CA SER A 208 13.54 -13.32 -14.69
C SER A 208 14.31 -12.51 -15.74
N ARG A 209 15.11 -11.52 -15.32
CA ARG A 209 15.80 -10.55 -16.19
C ARG A 209 17.22 -10.28 -15.70
N SER A 210 18.14 -11.13 -16.13
CA SER A 210 19.56 -11.05 -15.71
C SER A 210 20.30 -9.80 -16.23
N GLU A 211 19.75 -9.09 -17.20
CA GLU A 211 20.30 -7.86 -17.78
C GLU A 211 20.15 -6.63 -16.87
N ILE A 212 19.30 -6.67 -15.83
CA ILE A 212 19.10 -5.55 -14.90
C ILE A 212 20.32 -5.38 -14.01
N ARG A 213 21.05 -4.28 -14.18
CA ARG A 213 22.35 -4.04 -13.55
C ARG A 213 22.25 -3.33 -12.21
N SER A 214 21.33 -2.37 -12.08
CA SER A 214 21.14 -1.57 -10.87
C SER A 214 19.74 -1.73 -10.29
N ASP A 215 19.56 -1.37 -9.02
CA ASP A 215 18.22 -1.35 -8.41
C ASP A 215 17.39 -0.20 -8.97
N ALA A 216 18.02 0.90 -9.34
CA ALA A 216 17.35 2.01 -10.00
C ALA A 216 16.80 1.62 -11.39
N ASP A 217 17.59 0.86 -12.20
CA ASP A 217 17.10 0.33 -13.48
C ASP A 217 15.88 -0.58 -13.29
N ALA A 218 15.88 -1.41 -12.25
CA ALA A 218 14.76 -2.28 -11.94
C ALA A 218 13.48 -1.46 -11.62
N LEU A 219 13.59 -0.42 -10.81
CA LEU A 219 12.45 0.43 -10.49
C LEU A 219 11.95 1.23 -11.70
N GLN A 220 12.89 1.74 -12.51
CA GLN A 220 12.53 2.45 -13.74
C GLN A 220 11.81 1.55 -14.75
N LEU A 221 12.17 0.27 -14.79
CA LEU A 221 11.52 -0.72 -15.63
C LEU A 221 10.15 -1.11 -15.07
N ALA A 222 10.03 -1.32 -13.76
CA ALA A 222 8.81 -1.78 -13.09
C ALA A 222 7.61 -0.84 -13.26
N VAL A 223 7.83 0.44 -13.55
CA VAL A 223 6.75 1.42 -13.77
C VAL A 223 6.40 1.63 -15.24
N ARG A 224 7.03 0.91 -16.18
CA ARG A 224 6.67 0.99 -17.60
C ARG A 224 5.37 0.22 -17.86
N GLU A 225 4.60 0.71 -18.83
CA GLU A 225 3.37 0.08 -19.26
C GLU A 225 3.61 -1.36 -19.75
N GLY A 226 2.83 -2.32 -19.28
CA GLY A 226 2.92 -3.72 -19.69
C GLY A 226 4.10 -4.52 -19.12
N GLU A 227 4.90 -3.92 -18.23
CA GLU A 227 6.01 -4.62 -17.60
C GLU A 227 5.54 -5.49 -16.43
N THR A 228 5.68 -6.79 -16.60
CA THR A 228 5.39 -7.79 -15.57
C THR A 228 6.48 -8.84 -15.51
N ARG A 229 6.69 -9.43 -14.33
CA ARG A 229 7.54 -10.62 -14.17
C ARG A 229 6.89 -11.85 -14.81
N ASP A 230 5.57 -11.98 -14.69
CA ASP A 230 4.81 -13.11 -15.22
C ASP A 230 3.96 -12.67 -16.43
N ILE A 231 4.49 -12.94 -17.62
CA ILE A 231 3.85 -12.61 -18.89
C ILE A 231 2.55 -13.42 -19.11
N ARG A 232 2.37 -14.54 -18.37
CA ARG A 232 1.21 -15.43 -18.56
C ARG A 232 0.01 -15.04 -17.70
N ASN A 233 0.26 -14.50 -16.49
CA ASN A 233 -0.77 -14.28 -15.47
C ASN A 233 -0.90 -12.82 -14.99
N GLY A 234 0.02 -11.92 -15.37
CA GLY A 234 0.01 -10.52 -14.95
C GLY A 234 -0.10 -9.56 -16.13
N GLN A 235 -0.96 -8.54 -16.05
CA GLN A 235 -1.04 -7.51 -17.08
C GLN A 235 0.07 -6.43 -16.93
N GLY A 236 0.82 -6.43 -15.82
CA GLY A 236 1.96 -5.55 -15.60
C GLY A 236 1.65 -4.05 -15.51
N ASN A 237 0.41 -3.68 -15.20
CA ASN A 237 -0.03 -2.28 -15.29
C ASN A 237 -0.35 -1.63 -13.94
N GLY A 238 -0.25 -2.36 -12.82
CA GLY A 238 -0.62 -1.82 -11.50
C GLY A 238 0.26 -0.65 -11.05
N LEU A 239 1.58 -0.82 -11.10
CA LEU A 239 2.52 0.27 -10.77
C LEU A 239 2.45 1.41 -11.79
N HIS A 240 2.34 1.09 -13.08
CA HIS A 240 2.16 2.08 -14.15
C HIS A 240 0.85 2.86 -13.95
N GLY A 241 -0.28 2.18 -13.75
CA GLY A 241 -1.58 2.81 -13.53
C GLY A 241 -1.59 3.72 -12.31
N SER A 242 -0.97 3.28 -11.22
CA SER A 242 -0.82 4.05 -9.98
C SER A 242 0.02 5.33 -10.20
N LEU A 243 1.13 5.21 -10.92
CA LEU A 243 1.96 6.35 -11.32
C LEU A 243 1.17 7.34 -12.18
N GLU A 244 0.41 6.84 -13.18
CA GLU A 244 -0.40 7.69 -14.06
C GLU A 244 -1.54 8.40 -13.31
N VAL A 245 -2.19 7.75 -12.35
CA VAL A 245 -3.18 8.39 -11.48
C VAL A 245 -2.55 9.58 -10.73
N SER A 246 -1.40 9.36 -10.12
CA SER A 246 -0.68 10.42 -9.40
C SER A 246 -0.22 11.54 -10.33
N ARG A 247 0.32 11.20 -11.52
CA ARG A 247 0.76 12.17 -12.53
C ARG A 247 -0.39 13.03 -13.05
N VAL A 248 -1.50 12.42 -13.45
CA VAL A 248 -2.68 13.12 -13.99
C VAL A 248 -3.36 13.97 -12.93
N SER A 249 -3.31 13.56 -11.66
CA SER A 249 -3.83 14.34 -10.55
C SER A 249 -2.87 15.45 -10.07
N ASN A 250 -1.75 15.66 -10.77
CA ASN A 250 -0.74 16.65 -10.36
C ASN A 250 -0.26 16.44 -8.92
N SER A 251 -0.01 15.18 -8.56
CA SER A 251 0.44 14.77 -7.23
C SER A 251 1.78 14.03 -7.29
N TYR A 252 2.11 13.24 -6.30
CA TYR A 252 3.38 12.53 -6.21
C TYR A 252 3.18 11.02 -6.23
N PHE A 253 4.23 10.32 -6.67
CA PHE A 253 4.32 8.87 -6.59
C PHE A 253 5.73 8.45 -6.19
N HIS A 254 5.84 7.53 -5.23
CA HIS A 254 7.12 7.07 -4.73
C HIS A 254 7.15 5.54 -4.64
N ILE A 255 8.29 4.96 -5.04
CA ILE A 255 8.62 3.56 -4.76
C ILE A 255 9.95 3.54 -4.02
N HIS A 256 10.02 2.81 -2.91
CA HIS A 256 11.27 2.47 -2.22
C HIS A 256 11.42 0.96 -2.21
N SER A 257 12.50 0.43 -2.79
CA SER A 257 12.78 -1.01 -2.80
C SER A 257 14.26 -1.28 -3.06
N GLY A 258 14.85 -2.23 -2.35
CA GLY A 258 16.28 -2.49 -2.45
C GLY A 258 17.13 -1.25 -2.16
N TYR A 259 18.20 -1.09 -2.90
CA TYR A 259 19.07 0.09 -2.83
C TYR A 259 18.58 1.24 -3.71
N ALA A 260 17.30 1.28 -4.12
CA ALA A 260 16.81 2.35 -4.96
C ALA A 260 15.51 2.98 -4.44
N ARG A 261 15.25 4.18 -4.92
CA ARG A 261 13.95 4.85 -4.88
C ARG A 261 13.59 5.36 -6.26
N LEU A 262 12.30 5.44 -6.54
CA LEU A 262 11.75 6.12 -7.69
C LEU A 262 10.81 7.20 -7.20
N ASP A 263 11.00 8.41 -7.69
CA ASP A 263 10.19 9.57 -7.33
C ASP A 263 9.54 10.18 -8.58
N LEU A 264 8.26 10.44 -8.52
CA LEU A 264 7.54 11.36 -9.36
C LEU A 264 7.03 12.51 -8.49
N TRP A 265 7.40 13.74 -8.82
CA TRP A 265 6.86 14.95 -8.24
C TRP A 265 5.93 15.65 -9.25
N SER A 266 4.93 16.34 -8.76
CA SER A 266 3.88 16.96 -9.59
C SER A 266 4.40 17.88 -10.70
N ASP A 267 5.59 18.44 -10.53
CA ASP A 267 6.24 19.36 -11.46
C ASP A 267 7.33 18.72 -12.35
N ALA A 268 7.70 17.46 -12.07
CA ALA A 268 8.86 16.82 -12.72
C ALA A 268 8.56 16.15 -14.07
N GLY A 269 7.30 15.91 -14.42
CA GLY A 269 6.88 15.32 -15.70
C GLY A 269 7.19 13.83 -15.90
N GLN A 270 8.37 13.35 -15.54
CA GLN A 270 8.80 11.95 -15.64
C GLN A 270 9.30 11.42 -14.29
N PRO A 271 9.03 10.14 -13.98
CA PRO A 271 9.57 9.51 -12.78
C PRO A 271 11.08 9.34 -12.90
N GLU A 272 11.78 9.58 -11.80
CA GLU A 272 13.24 9.43 -11.72
C GLU A 272 13.63 8.40 -10.66
N ALA A 273 14.36 7.36 -11.07
CA ALA A 273 14.92 6.38 -10.16
C ALA A 273 16.36 6.74 -9.79
N ARG A 274 16.70 6.55 -8.51
CA ARG A 274 18.04 6.86 -7.96
C ARG A 274 18.46 5.77 -6.97
N GLU A 275 19.78 5.49 -6.95
CA GLU A 275 20.37 4.63 -5.94
C GLU A 275 20.40 5.29 -4.56
N GLU A 276 20.28 4.48 -3.53
CA GLU A 276 20.31 4.85 -2.12
C GLU A 276 21.41 4.11 -1.38
N ALA A 277 22.07 4.77 -0.44
CA ALA A 277 23.15 4.17 0.35
C ALA A 277 22.67 3.11 1.35
N ILE A 278 21.40 3.20 1.79
CA ILE A 278 20.79 2.30 2.79
C ILE A 278 19.65 1.55 2.12
N PRO A 279 19.64 0.19 2.16
CA PRO A 279 18.59 -0.58 1.52
C PRO A 279 17.25 -0.46 2.23
N CYS A 280 16.18 -0.56 1.45
CA CYS A 280 14.84 -0.87 1.89
C CYS A 280 14.59 -2.35 1.57
N ASN A 281 14.69 -3.23 2.56
CA ASN A 281 14.36 -4.63 2.37
C ASN A 281 12.83 -4.78 2.35
N GLY A 282 12.27 -5.19 1.23
CA GLY A 282 10.86 -5.12 0.90
C GLY A 282 10.57 -3.99 -0.10
N THR A 283 9.30 -3.68 -0.25
CA THR A 283 8.83 -2.61 -1.13
C THR A 283 7.87 -1.70 -0.39
N LEU A 284 7.96 -0.40 -0.67
CA LEU A 284 6.95 0.59 -0.35
C LEU A 284 6.51 1.27 -1.64
N VAL A 285 5.20 1.34 -1.85
CA VAL A 285 4.55 2.15 -2.89
C VAL A 285 3.69 3.20 -2.20
N VAL A 286 3.87 4.47 -2.57
CA VAL A 286 3.06 5.60 -2.08
C VAL A 286 2.52 6.36 -3.28
N GLY A 287 1.21 6.55 -3.34
CA GLY A 287 0.57 7.37 -4.36
C GLY A 287 -0.27 8.47 -3.75
N GLY A 288 -0.08 9.69 -4.23
CA GLY A 288 -0.90 10.85 -3.90
C GLY A 288 -1.93 11.13 -4.99
N ILE A 289 -3.11 11.65 -4.60
CA ILE A 289 -4.13 12.13 -5.52
C ILE A 289 -4.58 13.52 -5.06
N ASP A 290 -4.47 14.52 -5.94
CA ASP A 290 -5.00 15.85 -5.69
C ASP A 290 -6.50 15.86 -6.00
N LEU A 291 -7.31 16.17 -4.98
CA LEU A 291 -8.77 16.13 -5.05
C LEU A 291 -9.37 17.31 -5.86
N SER A 292 -8.57 18.32 -6.17
CA SER A 292 -9.03 19.46 -6.98
C SER A 292 -9.05 19.18 -8.48
N VAL A 293 -8.37 18.11 -8.92
CA VAL A 293 -8.28 17.75 -10.34
C VAL A 293 -9.48 16.89 -10.74
N PRO A 294 -10.32 17.33 -11.68
CA PRO A 294 -11.51 16.57 -12.06
C PRO A 294 -11.17 15.39 -12.98
N ASN A 295 -11.98 14.34 -12.92
CA ASN A 295 -11.94 13.16 -13.81
C ASN A 295 -10.56 12.48 -13.85
N VAL A 296 -9.83 12.46 -12.73
CA VAL A 296 -8.46 11.92 -12.65
C VAL A 296 -8.42 10.49 -13.16
N LEU A 297 -9.27 9.60 -12.64
CA LEU A 297 -9.23 8.19 -12.96
C LEU A 297 -9.53 7.92 -14.45
N ARG A 298 -10.57 8.57 -15.00
CA ARG A 298 -10.90 8.45 -16.41
C ARG A 298 -9.77 8.94 -17.33
N ARG A 299 -9.01 9.95 -16.90
CA ARG A 299 -7.89 10.50 -17.69
C ARG A 299 -6.63 9.66 -17.55
N ALA A 300 -6.35 9.11 -16.37
CA ALA A 300 -5.16 8.34 -16.07
C ALA A 300 -5.24 6.90 -16.58
N LEU A 301 -6.39 6.27 -16.42
CA LEU A 301 -6.57 4.84 -16.68
C LEU A 301 -7.23 4.58 -18.05
N ARG A 302 -6.95 5.44 -19.04
CA ARG A 302 -7.25 5.19 -20.45
C ARG A 302 -6.28 4.14 -20.95
N PHE A 303 -6.60 2.87 -20.72
CA PHE A 303 -5.90 1.78 -21.37
C PHE A 303 -6.13 1.89 -22.88
N LYS A 304 -5.03 1.96 -23.64
CA LYS A 304 -5.04 2.12 -25.09
C LYS A 304 -6.05 1.17 -25.72
N ASP A 305 -7.00 1.74 -26.46
CA ASP A 305 -7.85 1.15 -27.48
C ASP A 305 -8.69 -0.09 -27.10
N ARG A 306 -8.73 -0.49 -25.85
CA ARG A 306 -9.80 -1.33 -25.34
C ARG A 306 -10.63 -0.44 -24.41
N PRO A 307 -11.89 -0.12 -24.81
CA PRO A 307 -12.80 0.39 -23.80
C PRO A 307 -12.75 -0.64 -22.68
N TYR A 308 -12.47 -0.18 -21.46
CA TYR A 308 -12.67 -0.98 -20.27
C TYR A 308 -14.15 -1.38 -20.37
N GLU A 309 -14.41 -2.61 -20.79
CA GLU A 309 -15.77 -3.11 -20.78
C GLU A 309 -16.18 -3.06 -19.31
N PRO A 310 -17.19 -2.26 -18.96
CA PRO A 310 -17.73 -2.31 -17.62
C PRO A 310 -17.99 -3.77 -17.31
N VAL A 311 -18.01 -4.14 -16.04
CA VAL A 311 -18.39 -5.49 -15.58
C VAL A 311 -19.87 -5.72 -15.95
N ASP A 312 -20.21 -5.63 -17.24
CA ASP A 312 -21.50 -5.98 -17.82
C ASP A 312 -21.64 -7.50 -17.94
N ALA A 313 -20.55 -8.24 -17.72
CA ALA A 313 -20.53 -9.68 -17.70
C ALA A 313 -20.38 -10.21 -16.28
N ILE A 314 -21.33 -9.92 -15.41
CA ILE A 314 -21.65 -10.84 -14.33
C ILE A 314 -22.54 -11.90 -14.96
N GLU A 315 -21.92 -12.93 -15.52
CA GLU A 315 -22.67 -14.11 -15.95
C GLU A 315 -23.01 -14.93 -14.70
N LEU A 316 -24.30 -14.96 -14.40
CA LEU A 316 -24.85 -15.87 -13.41
C LEU A 316 -25.09 -17.22 -14.12
N HIS A 317 -24.16 -18.15 -13.96
CA HIS A 317 -24.35 -19.52 -14.40
C HIS A 317 -25.23 -20.26 -13.39
N TYR A 318 -26.43 -20.64 -13.83
CA TYR A 318 -27.27 -21.59 -13.10
C TYR A 318 -27.09 -22.94 -13.73
N GLU A 319 -26.51 -23.90 -13.06
CA GLU A 319 -26.71 -25.29 -13.42
C GLU A 319 -28.15 -25.71 -13.04
N ALA A 320 -28.92 -26.10 -14.03
CA ALA A 320 -30.25 -26.65 -13.83
C ALA A 320 -30.11 -28.10 -13.28
N GLY A 321 -29.96 -28.22 -12.00
CA GLY A 321 -29.87 -29.44 -11.24
C GLY A 321 -29.94 -29.11 -9.76
N ASP A 322 -30.22 -30.07 -8.91
CA ASP A 322 -30.38 -29.94 -7.44
C ASP A 322 -29.12 -29.40 -6.70
N ALA A 323 -28.39 -28.52 -7.31
CA ALA A 323 -27.20 -27.90 -6.75
C ALA A 323 -27.58 -26.82 -5.72
N GLU A 324 -27.15 -27.01 -4.50
CA GLU A 324 -27.28 -26.05 -3.40
C GLU A 324 -26.34 -24.85 -3.53
N GLU A 325 -25.47 -24.81 -4.55
CA GLU A 325 -24.44 -23.78 -4.75
C GLU A 325 -24.69 -22.98 -6.02
N ILE A 326 -24.54 -21.65 -5.91
CA ILE A 326 -24.55 -20.71 -7.05
C ILE A 326 -23.14 -20.23 -7.26
N GLU A 327 -22.61 -20.44 -8.46
CA GLU A 327 -21.33 -19.88 -8.88
C GLU A 327 -21.54 -18.53 -9.56
N LEU A 328 -20.82 -17.53 -9.10
CA LEU A 328 -20.71 -16.21 -9.71
C LEU A 328 -19.37 -16.14 -10.46
N SER A 329 -19.42 -16.10 -11.78
CA SER A 329 -18.22 -15.85 -12.58
C SER A 329 -18.11 -14.37 -12.91
N VAL A 330 -16.98 -13.76 -12.57
CA VAL A 330 -16.61 -12.42 -12.98
C VAL A 330 -15.23 -12.53 -13.64
N ARG A 331 -15.16 -12.44 -14.94
CA ARG A 331 -13.91 -12.52 -15.72
C ARG A 331 -13.07 -13.77 -15.41
N ASP A 332 -13.63 -14.94 -15.57
CA ASP A 332 -12.97 -16.24 -15.31
C ASP A 332 -12.62 -16.52 -13.84
N GLU A 333 -12.96 -15.66 -12.89
CA GLU A 333 -12.92 -15.96 -11.48
C GLU A 333 -14.29 -16.45 -11.01
N VAL A 334 -14.31 -17.66 -10.45
CA VAL A 334 -15.54 -18.29 -9.94
C VAL A 334 -15.61 -18.02 -8.44
N LEU A 335 -16.66 -17.31 -8.01
CA LEU A 335 -16.99 -17.08 -6.62
C LEU A 335 -18.14 -18.03 -6.22
N SER A 336 -17.86 -19.00 -5.37
CA SER A 336 -18.90 -19.86 -4.80
C SER A 336 -19.73 -19.08 -3.77
N VAL A 337 -21.01 -18.87 -4.06
CA VAL A 337 -21.95 -18.25 -3.11
C VAL A 337 -22.91 -19.34 -2.62
N GLY A 338 -22.79 -19.72 -1.35
CA GLY A 338 -23.63 -20.77 -0.76
C GLY A 338 -25.12 -20.44 -0.88
N SER A 339 -25.90 -21.39 -1.19
CA SER A 339 -27.36 -21.53 -1.39
C SER A 339 -28.12 -20.44 -2.17
N ARG A 340 -29.08 -20.86 -2.99
CA ARG A 340 -29.98 -20.03 -3.79
C ARG A 340 -30.71 -18.94 -2.97
N GLN A 341 -31.01 -19.21 -1.70
CA GLN A 341 -31.66 -18.25 -0.80
C GLN A 341 -30.73 -17.10 -0.38
N ALA A 342 -29.42 -17.34 -0.26
CA ALA A 342 -28.45 -16.30 0.08
C ALA A 342 -28.11 -15.40 -1.12
N ALA A 343 -28.23 -15.94 -2.36
CA ALA A 343 -27.94 -15.21 -3.58
C ALA A 343 -29.09 -14.31 -4.07
N GLU A 344 -30.34 -14.61 -3.73
CA GLU A 344 -31.51 -13.87 -4.20
C GLU A 344 -31.53 -12.38 -3.80
N PRO A 345 -31.20 -11.97 -2.56
CA PRO A 345 -31.07 -10.56 -2.20
C PRO A 345 -29.95 -9.84 -2.95
N PHE A 346 -28.87 -10.58 -3.28
CA PHE A 346 -27.73 -10.05 -4.03
C PHE A 346 -28.09 -9.85 -5.50
N ARG A 347 -28.81 -10.80 -6.09
CA ARG A 347 -29.35 -10.71 -7.45
C ARG A 347 -30.29 -9.52 -7.62
N ARG A 348 -31.27 -9.31 -6.73
CA ARG A 348 -32.16 -8.14 -6.76
C ARG A 348 -31.43 -6.82 -6.64
N LYS A 349 -30.37 -6.80 -5.82
CA LYS A 349 -29.54 -5.61 -5.66
C LYS A 349 -28.72 -5.30 -6.92
N LEU A 350 -28.26 -6.34 -7.61
CA LEU A 350 -27.58 -6.23 -8.90
C LEU A 350 -28.53 -5.79 -10.04
N GLU A 351 -29.72 -6.38 -10.13
CA GLU A 351 -30.74 -6.01 -11.12
C GLU A 351 -31.19 -4.55 -10.94
N ASN A 352 -31.31 -4.06 -9.71
CA ASN A 352 -31.61 -2.66 -9.42
C ASN A 352 -30.44 -1.70 -9.68
N LEU A 353 -29.22 -2.19 -9.77
CA LEU A 353 -28.04 -1.39 -10.08
C LEU A 353 -27.75 -1.36 -11.59
N LEU A 354 -28.30 -2.31 -12.36
CA LEU A 354 -28.14 -2.44 -13.82
C LEU A 354 -29.31 -1.81 -14.58
N SER A 355 -30.44 -1.50 -13.92
CA SER A 355 -31.58 -0.75 -14.45
C SER A 355 -31.43 0.77 -14.20
#